data_3efe2d38756bca06df4a81755f24b9a3
#
_entry.id   3efe2d38756bca06df4a81755f24b9a3
#
_cell.length_a   1.000
_cell.length_b   1.000
_cell.length_c   1.000
_cell.angle_alpha   90.00
_cell.angle_beta   90.00
_cell.angle_gamma   90.00
#
_symmetry.space_group_name_H-M   'P 1'
#
loop_
_entity.id
_entity.type
_entity.pdbx_description
1 polymer ?
#
loop_
_entity_poly.entity_id
_entity_poly.type
_entity_poly.pdbx_seq_one_letter_code
_entity_poly.pdbx_strand_id
1 'polypeptide(L)'
;MNDIDRACAAFRALLTEQQARVAGMTAERVDYTNKATVTIGLVDGDGIGPIIMEQAVRVLEALLADEIARGSIALRRIRGLTIENRLACNQAVPDDVLEEILACDVLLKGPTTTPMGGGLESANVKLRRALDLYAN
;
A
#
# COMPACT_ATOMS: atom_id res chain seq x y z
N MET A 1 22.76 6.91 28.65
CA MET A 1 21.32 6.55 28.62
C MET A 1 21.25 5.05 28.88
N ASN A 2 20.61 4.63 29.94
CA ASN A 2 20.48 3.21 30.31
C ASN A 2 19.39 2.54 29.41
N ASP A 3 19.24 1.22 29.55
CA ASP A 3 18.30 0.47 28.72
C ASP A 3 16.83 0.85 28.97
N ILE A 4 16.51 1.23 30.20
CA ILE A 4 15.17 1.70 30.58
C ILE A 4 14.88 3.05 29.92
N ASP A 5 15.84 3.98 29.93
CA ASP A 5 15.67 5.28 29.28
C ASP A 5 15.45 5.14 27.77
N ARG A 6 16.19 4.21 27.12
CA ARG A 6 16.02 3.91 25.70
C ARG A 6 14.64 3.34 25.41
N ALA A 7 14.18 2.40 26.23
CA ALA A 7 12.85 1.81 26.08
C ALA A 7 11.73 2.86 26.26
N CYS A 8 11.85 3.71 27.29
CA CYS A 8 10.90 4.79 27.53
C CYS A 8 10.87 5.81 26.39
N ALA A 9 12.04 6.16 25.83
CA ALA A 9 12.13 7.08 24.70
C ALA A 9 11.49 6.49 23.43
N ALA A 10 11.76 5.21 23.14
CA ALA A 10 11.16 4.50 22.00
C ALA A 10 9.64 4.38 22.14
N PHE A 11 9.15 4.05 23.33
CA PHE A 11 7.71 3.97 23.61
C PHE A 11 7.02 5.32 23.47
N ARG A 12 7.66 6.39 23.98
CA ARG A 12 7.15 7.76 23.84
C ARG A 12 7.05 8.17 22.37
N ALA A 13 8.10 7.90 21.57
CA ALA A 13 8.11 8.19 20.14
C ALA A 13 6.96 7.47 19.42
N LEU A 14 6.76 6.17 19.71
CA LEU A 14 5.65 5.39 19.17
C LEU A 14 4.29 5.99 19.53
N LEU A 15 4.07 6.35 20.80
CA LEU A 15 2.81 6.96 21.23
C LEU A 15 2.57 8.30 20.55
N THR A 16 3.61 9.13 20.40
CA THR A 16 3.51 10.42 19.71
C THR A 16 3.12 10.25 18.25
N GLU A 17 3.75 9.29 17.56
CA GLU A 17 3.41 8.94 16.17
C GLU A 17 1.95 8.48 16.06
N GLN A 18 1.51 7.57 16.93
CA GLN A 18 0.13 7.08 16.90
C GLN A 18 -0.90 8.18 17.24
N GLN A 19 -0.59 9.08 18.16
CA GLN A 19 -1.45 10.22 18.45
C GLN A 19 -1.58 11.16 17.23
N ALA A 20 -0.46 11.45 16.56
CA ALA A 20 -0.49 12.27 15.34
C ALA A 20 -1.30 11.59 14.23
N ARG A 21 -1.13 10.26 14.04
CA ARG A 21 -1.91 9.48 13.08
C ARG A 21 -3.41 9.57 13.38
N VAL A 22 -3.82 9.30 14.62
CA VAL A 22 -5.24 9.34 15.01
C VAL A 22 -5.82 10.75 14.87
N ALA A 23 -5.04 11.78 15.23
CA ALA A 23 -5.48 13.17 15.07
C ALA A 23 -5.67 13.59 13.60
N GLY A 24 -4.91 12.96 12.68
CA GLY A 24 -5.05 13.17 11.24
C GLY A 24 -6.15 12.34 10.56
N MET A 25 -6.77 11.40 11.27
CA MET A 25 -7.86 10.59 10.72
C MET A 25 -9.13 11.44 10.56
N THR A 26 -9.65 11.46 9.35
CA THR A 26 -10.96 12.09 9.10
C THR A 26 -12.07 11.07 9.33
N ALA A 27 -13.15 11.48 10.00
CA ALA A 27 -14.34 10.65 10.17
C ALA A 27 -15.20 10.57 8.89
N GLU A 28 -14.88 11.38 7.90
CA GLU A 28 -15.63 11.44 6.65
C GLU A 28 -15.28 10.24 5.76
N ARG A 29 -16.31 9.50 5.37
CA ARG A 29 -16.18 8.45 4.36
C ARG A 29 -16.09 9.10 2.99
N VAL A 30 -15.17 8.59 2.16
CA VAL A 30 -15.12 9.00 0.76
C VAL A 30 -16.41 8.59 0.05
N ASP A 31 -17.11 9.56 -0.51
CA ASP A 31 -18.28 9.29 -1.36
C ASP A 31 -17.83 9.01 -2.80
N TYR A 32 -17.64 7.75 -3.08
CA TYR A 32 -17.25 7.28 -4.41
C TYR A 32 -18.34 7.47 -5.47
N THR A 33 -19.61 7.67 -5.09
CA THR A 33 -20.72 7.90 -6.02
C THR A 33 -20.60 9.24 -6.75
N ASN A 34 -20.03 10.23 -6.05
CA ASN A 34 -19.85 11.59 -6.58
C ASN A 34 -18.40 11.88 -7.02
N LYS A 35 -17.51 10.88 -6.96
CA LYS A 35 -16.14 11.05 -7.40
C LYS A 35 -16.05 10.98 -8.92
N ALA A 36 -15.42 11.99 -9.54
CA ALA A 36 -15.30 12.07 -11.00
C ALA A 36 -14.53 10.88 -11.60
N THR A 37 -13.44 10.48 -10.94
CA THR A 37 -12.61 9.33 -11.36
C THR A 37 -12.17 8.55 -10.13
N VAL A 38 -12.41 7.24 -10.13
CA VAL A 38 -11.85 6.30 -9.14
C VAL A 38 -10.58 5.70 -9.71
N THR A 39 -9.45 5.88 -9.01
CA THR A 39 -8.15 5.34 -9.43
C THR A 39 -7.87 4.02 -8.74
N ILE A 40 -7.67 2.97 -9.53
CA ILE A 40 -7.27 1.65 -9.06
C ILE A 40 -5.76 1.48 -9.29
N GLY A 41 -4.99 1.44 -8.20
CA GLY A 41 -3.56 1.12 -8.23
C GLY A 41 -3.35 -0.38 -8.48
N LEU A 42 -2.45 -0.71 -9.37
CA LEU A 42 -2.10 -2.08 -9.76
C LEU A 42 -0.64 -2.34 -9.42
N VAL A 43 -0.38 -3.29 -8.52
CA VAL A 43 0.97 -3.68 -8.09
C VAL A 43 1.18 -5.15 -8.40
N ASP A 44 2.13 -5.46 -9.27
CA ASP A 44 2.38 -6.83 -9.72
C ASP A 44 2.95 -7.72 -8.60
N GLY A 45 3.81 -7.18 -7.73
CA GLY A 45 4.46 -7.93 -6.66
C GLY A 45 5.60 -8.82 -7.13
N ASP A 46 5.81 -9.94 -6.44
CA ASP A 46 6.96 -10.83 -6.62
C ASP A 46 6.56 -12.20 -7.20
N GLY A 47 7.54 -12.93 -7.71
CA GLY A 47 7.42 -14.34 -8.12
C GLY A 47 6.36 -14.54 -9.21
N ILE A 48 5.29 -15.26 -8.87
CA ILE A 48 4.14 -15.50 -9.77
C ILE A 48 3.24 -14.27 -9.95
N GLY A 49 3.46 -13.23 -9.15
CA GLY A 49 2.64 -12.01 -9.11
C GLY A 49 2.38 -11.39 -10.47
N PRO A 50 3.40 -11.07 -11.28
CA PRO A 50 3.19 -10.46 -12.59
C PRO A 50 2.27 -11.27 -13.51
N ILE A 51 2.39 -12.61 -13.50
CA ILE A 51 1.60 -13.51 -14.36
C ILE A 51 0.12 -13.49 -13.94
N ILE A 52 -0.15 -13.64 -12.65
CA ILE A 52 -1.55 -13.64 -12.16
C ILE A 52 -2.18 -12.26 -12.25
N MET A 53 -1.41 -11.21 -11.99
CA MET A 53 -1.89 -9.83 -12.10
C MET A 53 -2.23 -9.45 -13.53
N GLU A 54 -1.45 -9.90 -14.51
CA GLU A 54 -1.78 -9.69 -15.92
C GLU A 54 -3.17 -10.26 -16.26
N GLN A 55 -3.48 -11.48 -15.83
CA GLN A 55 -4.79 -12.09 -16.08
C GLN A 55 -5.90 -11.38 -15.29
N ALA A 56 -5.65 -11.02 -14.04
CA ALA A 56 -6.61 -10.28 -13.22
C ALA A 56 -6.94 -8.91 -13.85
N VAL A 57 -5.93 -8.20 -14.34
CA VAL A 57 -6.10 -6.90 -15.01
C VAL A 57 -6.90 -7.05 -16.31
N ARG A 58 -6.63 -8.08 -17.13
CA ARG A 58 -7.41 -8.35 -18.34
C ARG A 58 -8.91 -8.55 -18.04
N VAL A 59 -9.22 -9.28 -16.95
CA VAL A 59 -10.62 -9.46 -16.52
C VAL A 59 -11.20 -8.13 -16.05
N LEU A 60 -10.44 -7.36 -15.28
CA LEU A 60 -10.87 -6.06 -14.77
C LEU A 60 -11.12 -5.06 -15.91
N GLU A 61 -10.23 -5.00 -16.90
CA GLU A 61 -10.39 -4.16 -18.10
C GLU A 61 -11.63 -4.56 -18.93
N ALA A 62 -11.89 -5.86 -19.05
CA ALA A 62 -13.07 -6.34 -19.76
C ALA A 62 -14.38 -5.99 -19.03
N LEU A 63 -14.40 -6.12 -17.70
CA LEU A 63 -15.56 -5.82 -16.87
C LEU A 63 -15.86 -4.33 -16.76
N LEU A 64 -14.82 -3.49 -16.77
CA LEU A 64 -14.91 -2.04 -16.55
C LEU A 64 -14.63 -1.24 -17.84
N ALA A 65 -14.75 -1.86 -19.00
CA ALA A 65 -14.41 -1.23 -20.28
C ALA A 65 -15.14 0.10 -20.51
N ASP A 66 -16.43 0.14 -20.19
CA ASP A 66 -17.26 1.34 -20.38
C ASP A 66 -16.88 2.44 -19.36
N GLU A 67 -16.57 2.08 -18.12
CA GLU A 67 -16.16 3.00 -17.07
C GLU A 67 -14.77 3.60 -17.35
N ILE A 68 -13.86 2.79 -17.85
CA ILE A 68 -12.53 3.22 -18.29
C ILE A 68 -12.65 4.16 -19.50
N ALA A 69 -13.45 3.80 -20.49
CA ALA A 69 -13.67 4.63 -21.68
C ALA A 69 -14.28 5.99 -21.35
N ARG A 70 -15.17 6.05 -20.35
CA ARG A 70 -15.77 7.31 -19.87
C ARG A 70 -14.85 8.12 -18.95
N GLY A 71 -13.75 7.53 -18.49
CA GLY A 71 -12.83 8.16 -17.53
C GLY A 71 -13.31 8.14 -16.08
N SER A 72 -14.39 7.42 -15.76
CA SER A 72 -14.86 7.26 -14.38
C SER A 72 -14.01 6.28 -13.57
N ILE A 73 -13.26 5.41 -14.25
CA ILE A 73 -12.24 4.55 -13.65
C ILE A 73 -10.91 4.73 -14.38
N ALA A 74 -9.83 4.86 -13.61
CA ALA A 74 -8.46 4.88 -14.11
C ALA A 74 -7.65 3.72 -13.49
N LEU A 75 -6.96 2.96 -14.34
CA LEU A 75 -6.02 1.92 -13.91
C LEU A 75 -4.60 2.50 -13.89
N ARG A 76 -3.92 2.43 -12.75
CA ARG A 76 -2.57 2.98 -12.58
C ARG A 76 -1.60 1.88 -12.15
N ARG A 77 -0.67 1.50 -13.02
CA ARG A 77 0.40 0.57 -12.64
C ARG A 77 1.44 1.28 -11.78
N ILE A 78 1.67 0.71 -10.61
CA ILE A 78 2.68 1.15 -9.63
C ILE A 78 3.80 0.13 -9.62
N ARG A 79 5.01 0.58 -9.86
CA ARG A 79 6.21 -0.26 -9.93
C ARG A 79 7.05 -0.10 -8.66
N GLY A 80 7.97 -1.05 -8.44
CA GLY A 80 8.97 -0.91 -7.38
C GLY A 80 8.63 -1.63 -6.07
N LEU A 81 7.44 -2.23 -5.92
CA LEU A 81 7.15 -3.10 -4.76
C LEU A 81 7.65 -4.53 -5.03
N THR A 82 8.89 -4.68 -5.44
CA THR A 82 9.55 -5.97 -5.63
C THR A 82 10.55 -6.23 -4.52
N ILE A 83 10.85 -7.51 -4.27
CA ILE A 83 11.78 -7.89 -3.20
C ILE A 83 13.18 -7.28 -3.43
N GLU A 84 13.64 -7.20 -4.69
CA GLU A 84 14.94 -6.66 -5.04
C GLU A 84 15.01 -5.16 -4.69
N ASN A 85 14.01 -4.38 -5.09
CA ASN A 85 13.99 -2.95 -4.80
C ASN A 85 13.86 -2.68 -3.29
N ARG A 86 13.00 -3.42 -2.61
CA ARG A 86 12.80 -3.33 -1.15
C ARG A 86 14.07 -3.62 -0.37
N LEU A 87 14.84 -4.63 -0.78
CA LEU A 87 16.15 -4.94 -0.20
C LEU A 87 17.17 -3.85 -0.50
N ALA A 88 17.21 -3.31 -1.71
CA ALA A 88 18.13 -2.24 -2.10
C ALA A 88 17.90 -0.95 -1.30
N CYS A 89 16.62 -0.61 -1.05
CA CYS A 89 16.24 0.57 -0.24
C CYS A 89 16.23 0.29 1.27
N ASN A 90 16.35 -0.98 1.68
CA ASN A 90 16.15 -1.40 3.08
C ASN A 90 14.81 -0.94 3.67
N GLN A 91 13.75 -0.97 2.87
CA GLN A 91 12.40 -0.56 3.25
C GLN A 91 11.38 -1.65 2.96
N ALA A 92 10.45 -1.88 3.89
CA ALA A 92 9.35 -2.85 3.70
C ALA A 92 8.44 -2.45 2.53
N VAL A 93 8.22 -1.15 2.36
CA VAL A 93 7.61 -0.50 1.21
C VAL A 93 8.42 0.77 0.98
N PRO A 94 9.04 0.96 -0.19
CA PRO A 94 9.75 2.21 -0.52
C PRO A 94 8.81 3.41 -0.42
N ASP A 95 9.33 4.55 0.04
CA ASP A 95 8.51 5.73 0.33
C ASP A 95 7.84 6.29 -0.94
N ASP A 96 8.53 6.33 -2.06
CA ASP A 96 8.00 6.73 -3.36
C ASP A 96 6.84 5.82 -3.83
N VAL A 97 6.99 4.50 -3.64
CA VAL A 97 5.95 3.52 -3.94
C VAL A 97 4.75 3.70 -3.02
N LEU A 98 4.98 3.99 -1.74
CA LEU A 98 3.90 4.24 -0.79
C LEU A 98 3.12 5.50 -1.15
N GLU A 99 3.80 6.57 -1.55
CA GLU A 99 3.16 7.81 -2.03
C GLU A 99 2.27 7.57 -3.25
N GLU A 100 2.76 6.77 -4.22
CA GLU A 100 1.94 6.39 -5.38
C GLU A 100 0.71 5.56 -5.01
N ILE A 101 0.85 4.65 -4.03
CA ILE A 101 -0.26 3.83 -3.51
C ILE A 101 -1.29 4.72 -2.80
N LEU A 102 -0.85 5.64 -1.95
CA LEU A 102 -1.71 6.56 -1.22
C LEU A 102 -2.48 7.52 -2.14
N ALA A 103 -1.97 7.78 -3.34
CA ALA A 103 -2.64 8.59 -4.35
C ALA A 103 -3.76 7.82 -5.11
N CYS A 104 -3.94 6.53 -4.83
CA CYS A 104 -5.00 5.70 -5.42
C CYS A 104 -6.16 5.51 -4.42
N ASP A 105 -7.35 5.25 -4.96
CA ASP A 105 -8.54 4.99 -4.15
C ASP A 105 -8.66 3.53 -3.73
N VAL A 106 -8.22 2.63 -4.61
CA VAL A 106 -8.26 1.18 -4.43
C VAL A 106 -6.92 0.61 -4.85
N LEU A 107 -6.44 -0.41 -4.16
CA LEU A 107 -5.22 -1.13 -4.51
C LEU A 107 -5.51 -2.59 -4.82
N LEU A 108 -5.21 -3.02 -6.03
CA LEU A 108 -5.12 -4.43 -6.42
C LEU A 108 -3.65 -4.83 -6.46
N LYS A 109 -3.26 -5.77 -5.59
CA LYS A 109 -1.86 -6.15 -5.39
C LYS A 109 -1.65 -7.65 -5.52
N GLY A 110 -0.67 -8.04 -6.30
CA GLY A 110 -0.13 -9.39 -6.36
C GLY A 110 0.64 -9.79 -5.08
N PRO A 111 1.10 -11.03 -4.97
CA PRO A 111 1.86 -11.52 -3.83
C PRO A 111 3.18 -10.77 -3.67
N THR A 112 3.65 -10.64 -2.41
CA THR A 112 4.96 -10.06 -2.10
C THR A 112 5.76 -11.03 -1.24
N THR A 113 7.03 -11.19 -1.57
CA THR A 113 7.95 -12.04 -0.82
C THR A 113 8.35 -11.37 0.50
N THR A 114 8.33 -12.15 1.59
CA THR A 114 8.92 -11.74 2.87
C THR A 114 10.22 -12.51 3.07
N PRO A 115 11.38 -11.84 3.22
CA PRO A 115 12.65 -12.52 3.45
C PRO A 115 12.60 -13.37 4.72
N MET A 116 13.12 -14.58 4.65
CA MET A 116 13.30 -15.44 5.83
C MET A 116 14.63 -15.11 6.54
N GLY A 117 14.64 -15.20 7.86
CA GLY A 117 15.88 -15.06 8.65
C GLY A 117 16.27 -13.66 9.06
N GLY A 118 15.38 -12.71 9.03
CA GLY A 118 15.61 -11.32 9.46
C GLY A 118 15.81 -10.36 8.28
N GLY A 119 15.64 -9.09 8.51
CA GLY A 119 15.74 -8.05 7.51
C GLY A 119 14.47 -7.20 7.45
N LEU A 120 13.75 -7.24 6.35
CA LEU A 120 12.60 -6.39 6.14
C LEU A 120 11.31 -6.93 6.78
N GLU A 121 10.53 -6.04 7.36
CA GLU A 121 9.13 -6.29 7.70
C GLU A 121 8.34 -6.73 6.44
N SER A 122 7.27 -7.49 6.66
CA SER A 122 6.35 -7.85 5.58
C SER A 122 5.75 -6.59 4.94
N ALA A 123 5.83 -6.49 3.61
CA ALA A 123 5.19 -5.40 2.86
C ALA A 123 3.68 -5.35 3.12
N ASN A 124 3.03 -6.51 3.26
CA ASN A 124 1.60 -6.58 3.56
C ASN A 124 1.26 -5.97 4.92
N VAL A 125 2.08 -6.24 5.95
CA VAL A 125 1.88 -5.66 7.29
C VAL A 125 2.08 -4.15 7.26
N LYS A 126 3.16 -3.69 6.60
CA LYS A 126 3.44 -2.26 6.45
C LYS A 126 2.31 -1.54 5.71
N LEU A 127 1.83 -2.07 4.59
CA LEU A 127 0.73 -1.49 3.82
C LEU A 127 -0.56 -1.41 4.63
N ARG A 128 -0.94 -2.48 5.35
CA ARG A 128 -2.15 -2.46 6.18
C ARG A 128 -2.13 -1.36 7.23
N ARG A 129 -0.97 -1.13 7.84
CA ARG A 129 -0.79 -0.04 8.81
C ARG A 129 -0.82 1.33 8.15
N ALA A 130 -0.10 1.49 7.04
CA ALA A 130 0.00 2.77 6.34
C ALA A 130 -1.33 3.21 5.70
N LEU A 131 -2.15 2.25 5.27
CA LEU A 131 -3.46 2.49 4.66
C LEU A 131 -4.61 2.46 5.68
N ASP A 132 -4.32 2.30 6.97
CA ASP A 132 -5.33 2.20 8.05
C ASP A 132 -6.46 1.19 7.74
N LEU A 133 -6.11 0.02 7.20
CA LEU A 133 -7.09 -0.99 6.84
C LEU A 133 -7.70 -1.61 8.11
N TYR A 134 -9.04 -1.60 8.17
CA TYR A 134 -9.80 -2.06 9.33
C TYR A 134 -9.67 -3.57 9.59
N ALA A 135 -9.69 -4.36 8.54
CA ALA A 135 -9.72 -5.81 8.66
C ALA A 135 -8.76 -6.48 7.69
N ASN A 136 -8.38 -7.69 8.06
CA ASN A 136 -7.52 -8.55 7.27
C ASN A 136 -8.12 -9.97 7.23
#